data_10c92012602cad4a39e330a96400fec3
#
_entry.id   10c92012602cad4a39e330a96400fec3
#
_cell.length_a   1.000
_cell.length_b   1.000
_cell.length_c   1.000
_cell.angle_alpha   90.00
_cell.angle_beta   90.00
_cell.angle_gamma   90.00
#
_symmetry.space_group_name_H-M   'P 1'
#
loop_
_entity.id
_entity.type
_entity.pdbx_description
1 polymer ?
#
loop_
_entity_poly.entity_id
_entity_poly.type
_entity_poly.pdbx_seq_one_letter_code
_entity_poly.pdbx_strand_id
1 'polypeptide(L)'
;MKNVICILIITLMTTVSFGQNDKEMTEFDSNFSHTVFFWLKNPDSQADRTAFETSLRKFLDNSGYAKTKFIGKPPRTSRDVVDGSFTYSLIVSFDSAESQQAYQDEAPHKLFIEESSELWTKVIVYDSTSI
;
A
#
# COMPACT_ATOMS: atom_id res chain seq x y z
N MET A 1 -71.00 -30.10 -14.97
CA MET A 1 -70.14 -29.55 -13.90
C MET A 1 -68.74 -29.54 -14.41
N LYS A 2 -68.18 -28.35 -14.73
CA LYS A 2 -66.83 -28.17 -15.29
C LYS A 2 -65.91 -27.79 -14.15
N ASN A 3 -65.00 -28.67 -13.79
CA ASN A 3 -63.95 -28.39 -12.80
C ASN A 3 -62.84 -27.57 -13.48
N VAL A 4 -62.69 -26.30 -13.08
CA VAL A 4 -61.59 -25.44 -13.46
C VAL A 4 -60.48 -25.65 -12.44
N ILE A 5 -59.38 -26.30 -12.87
CA ILE A 5 -58.16 -26.45 -12.07
C ILE A 5 -57.34 -25.20 -12.30
N CYS A 6 -57.27 -24.30 -11.30
CA CYS A 6 -56.31 -23.20 -11.29
C CYS A 6 -54.91 -23.72 -10.95
N ILE A 7 -54.02 -23.76 -11.92
CA ILE A 7 -52.61 -24.05 -11.72
C ILE A 7 -51.92 -22.76 -11.30
N LEU A 8 -51.53 -22.69 -10.03
CA LEU A 8 -50.76 -21.59 -9.48
C LEU A 8 -49.28 -21.78 -9.85
N ILE A 9 -48.79 -21.02 -10.82
CA ILE A 9 -47.39 -21.03 -11.19
C ILE A 9 -46.64 -20.11 -10.19
N ILE A 10 -45.94 -20.72 -9.24
CA ILE A 10 -45.03 -20.01 -8.33
C ILE A 10 -43.72 -19.80 -9.06
N THR A 11 -43.50 -18.59 -9.56
CA THR A 11 -42.22 -18.21 -10.15
C THR A 11 -41.23 -17.94 -9.02
N LEU A 12 -40.29 -18.86 -8.81
CA LEU A 12 -39.21 -18.72 -7.85
C LEU A 12 -38.18 -17.76 -8.44
N MET A 13 -38.22 -16.48 -8.05
CA MET A 13 -37.17 -15.52 -8.37
C MET A 13 -35.96 -15.84 -7.52
N THR A 14 -34.95 -16.48 -8.10
CA THR A 14 -33.61 -16.56 -7.51
C THR A 14 -32.90 -15.20 -7.68
N THR A 15 -32.83 -14.45 -6.60
CA THR A 15 -31.97 -13.26 -6.53
C THR A 15 -30.51 -13.73 -6.49
N VAL A 16 -29.81 -13.60 -7.61
CA VAL A 16 -28.36 -13.76 -7.64
C VAL A 16 -27.79 -12.55 -6.94
N SER A 17 -27.40 -12.71 -5.68
CA SER A 17 -26.62 -11.71 -4.95
C SER A 17 -25.20 -11.73 -5.52
N PHE A 18 -24.87 -10.76 -6.38
CA PHE A 18 -23.48 -10.48 -6.71
C PHE A 18 -22.84 -9.94 -5.45
N GLY A 19 -22.05 -10.75 -4.76
CA GLY A 19 -21.17 -10.30 -3.72
C GLY A 19 -20.20 -9.29 -4.34
N GLN A 20 -20.43 -7.99 -4.11
CA GLN A 20 -19.40 -6.98 -4.31
C GLN A 20 -18.29 -7.36 -3.35
N ASN A 21 -17.14 -7.74 -3.93
CA ASN A 21 -15.91 -7.87 -3.21
C ASN A 21 -15.44 -6.44 -2.97
N ASP A 22 -16.00 -5.80 -1.93
CA ASP A 22 -15.54 -4.51 -1.44
C ASP A 22 -14.13 -4.73 -0.93
N LYS A 23 -13.17 -4.55 -1.84
CA LYS A 23 -11.78 -4.35 -1.48
C LYS A 23 -11.79 -3.10 -0.62
N GLU A 24 -11.69 -3.30 0.69
CA GLU A 24 -11.62 -2.23 1.67
C GLU A 24 -10.50 -1.28 1.21
N MET A 25 -10.91 -0.18 0.57
CA MET A 25 -9.97 0.87 0.20
C MET A 25 -9.58 1.53 1.52
N THR A 26 -8.36 1.26 1.97
CA THR A 26 -7.79 1.99 3.08
C THR A 26 -7.72 3.45 2.68
N GLU A 27 -8.58 4.26 3.28
CA GLU A 27 -8.64 5.69 3.04
C GLU A 27 -7.30 6.31 3.45
N PHE A 28 -6.79 7.22 2.58
CA PHE A 28 -5.58 7.97 2.90
C PHE A 28 -5.87 8.89 4.08
N ASP A 29 -5.14 8.71 5.18
CA ASP A 29 -5.24 9.64 6.30
C ASP A 29 -4.51 10.93 5.95
N SER A 30 -5.24 12.03 5.90
CA SER A 30 -4.73 13.33 5.47
C SER A 30 -3.95 14.08 6.56
N ASN A 31 -3.92 13.58 7.78
CA ASN A 31 -3.29 14.32 8.88
C ASN A 31 -1.77 14.32 8.81
N PHE A 32 -1.17 13.20 8.40
CA PHE A 32 0.28 13.10 8.26
C PHE A 32 0.64 12.18 7.08
N SER A 33 1.52 12.66 6.20
CA SER A 33 2.07 11.89 5.08
C SER A 33 3.58 11.72 5.24
N HIS A 34 4.05 10.50 5.08
CA HIS A 34 5.45 10.11 5.11
C HIS A 34 5.82 9.53 3.74
N THR A 35 6.58 10.29 2.97
CA THR A 35 7.01 9.90 1.62
C THR A 35 8.52 9.65 1.62
N VAL A 36 8.90 8.44 1.25
CA VAL A 36 10.30 7.99 1.25
C VAL A 36 10.72 7.59 -0.16
N PHE A 37 11.89 8.01 -0.58
CA PHE A 37 12.52 7.59 -1.82
C PHE A 37 13.82 6.85 -1.54
N PHE A 38 14.02 5.72 -2.21
CA PHE A 38 15.18 4.85 -2.06
C PHE A 38 15.95 4.73 -3.37
N TRP A 39 17.28 4.84 -3.30
CA TRP A 39 18.21 4.56 -4.39
C TRP A 39 19.01 3.31 -4.04
N LEU A 40 18.73 2.20 -4.70
CA LEU A 40 19.49 0.97 -4.47
C LEU A 40 20.92 1.07 -4.99
N LYS A 41 21.85 0.34 -4.39
CA LYS A 41 23.26 0.23 -4.84
C LYS A 41 23.32 -0.43 -6.22
N ASN A 42 22.53 -1.49 -6.41
CA ASN A 42 22.47 -2.28 -7.64
C ASN A 42 21.02 -2.30 -8.16
N PRO A 43 20.52 -1.20 -8.73
CA PRO A 43 19.10 -1.08 -9.11
C PRO A 43 18.68 -2.08 -10.21
N ASP A 44 19.63 -2.63 -10.96
CA ASP A 44 19.37 -3.65 -12.00
C ASP A 44 19.50 -5.09 -11.49
N SER A 45 19.99 -5.30 -10.26
CA SER A 45 20.07 -6.62 -9.62
C SER A 45 18.67 -7.10 -9.20
N GLN A 46 18.18 -8.16 -9.85
CA GLN A 46 16.90 -8.76 -9.47
C GLN A 46 16.93 -9.32 -8.05
N ALA A 47 18.08 -9.85 -7.58
CA ALA A 47 18.23 -10.38 -6.25
C ALA A 47 18.08 -9.28 -5.19
N ASP A 48 18.77 -8.13 -5.37
CA ASP A 48 18.69 -6.99 -4.44
C ASP A 48 17.29 -6.39 -4.42
N ARG A 49 16.64 -6.26 -5.58
CA ARG A 49 15.27 -5.80 -5.69
C ARG A 49 14.30 -6.72 -4.95
N THR A 50 14.43 -8.03 -5.14
CA THR A 50 13.58 -9.01 -4.44
C THR A 50 13.79 -8.95 -2.93
N ALA A 51 15.03 -8.87 -2.47
CA ALA A 51 15.35 -8.76 -1.06
C ALA A 51 14.73 -7.50 -0.45
N PHE A 52 14.92 -6.34 -1.09
CA PHE A 52 14.37 -5.07 -0.65
C PHE A 52 12.83 -5.09 -0.63
N GLU A 53 12.18 -5.50 -1.73
CA GLU A 53 10.72 -5.55 -1.83
C GLU A 53 10.10 -6.49 -0.79
N THR A 54 10.73 -7.64 -0.54
CA THR A 54 10.27 -8.63 0.45
C THR A 54 10.34 -8.06 1.86
N SER A 55 11.47 -7.46 2.23
CA SER A 55 11.65 -6.88 3.57
C SER A 55 10.72 -5.67 3.78
N LEU A 56 10.58 -4.79 2.79
CA LEU A 56 9.68 -3.65 2.87
C LEU A 56 8.21 -4.06 3.03
N ARG A 57 7.73 -5.06 2.26
CA ARG A 57 6.37 -5.58 2.39
C ARG A 57 6.14 -6.23 3.74
N LYS A 58 7.07 -7.09 4.18
CA LYS A 58 7.03 -7.72 5.51
C LYS A 58 6.91 -6.67 6.62
N PHE A 59 7.68 -5.59 6.54
CA PHE A 59 7.59 -4.49 7.47
C PHE A 59 6.20 -3.85 7.47
N LEU A 60 5.73 -3.42 6.31
CA LEU A 60 4.45 -2.74 6.20
C LEU A 60 3.26 -3.62 6.61
N ASP A 61 3.31 -4.92 6.34
CA ASP A 61 2.26 -5.86 6.73
C ASP A 61 2.19 -6.10 8.25
N ASN A 62 3.31 -5.88 8.95
CA ASN A 62 3.41 -6.04 10.40
C ASN A 62 3.40 -4.71 11.16
N SER A 63 3.37 -3.57 10.48
CA SER A 63 3.26 -2.27 11.12
C SER A 63 1.89 -2.09 11.79
N GLY A 64 1.91 -1.68 13.04
CA GLY A 64 0.70 -1.36 13.80
C GLY A 64 0.19 0.08 13.59
N TYR A 65 0.96 0.93 12.92
CA TYR A 65 0.67 2.36 12.81
C TYR A 65 0.43 2.84 11.39
N ALA A 66 1.08 2.22 10.39
CA ALA A 66 0.95 2.60 8.99
C ALA A 66 -0.47 2.34 8.48
N LYS A 67 -1.18 3.39 8.00
CA LYS A 67 -2.53 3.25 7.45
C LYS A 67 -2.50 3.00 5.94
N THR A 68 -2.16 4.00 5.14
CA THR A 68 -2.01 3.82 3.70
C THR A 68 -0.61 3.34 3.38
N LYS A 69 -0.49 2.35 2.49
CA LYS A 69 0.79 1.70 2.17
C LYS A 69 0.94 1.62 0.66
N PHE A 70 1.62 2.59 0.06
CA PHE A 70 1.89 2.59 -1.36
C PHE A 70 3.38 2.40 -1.62
N ILE A 71 3.74 1.37 -2.40
CA ILE A 71 5.10 1.15 -2.89
C ILE A 71 5.08 1.38 -4.39
N GLY A 72 5.92 2.31 -4.86
CA GLY A 72 5.99 2.73 -6.25
C GLY A 72 7.38 2.62 -6.86
N LYS A 73 7.41 2.75 -8.19
CA LYS A 73 8.61 2.92 -9.01
C LYS A 73 8.42 4.18 -9.86
N PRO A 74 9.50 4.83 -10.32
CA PRO A 74 9.36 5.96 -11.21
C PRO A 74 8.64 5.55 -12.51
N PRO A 75 7.67 6.34 -12.98
CA PRO A 75 7.04 6.10 -14.27
C PRO A 75 8.00 6.47 -15.41
N ARG A 76 7.83 5.86 -16.56
CA ARG A 76 8.50 6.32 -17.78
C ARG A 76 7.81 7.58 -18.27
N THR A 77 8.50 8.69 -18.24
CA THR A 77 7.97 9.99 -18.69
C THR A 77 9.10 10.85 -19.26
N SER A 78 8.76 11.73 -20.21
CA SER A 78 9.65 12.73 -20.78
C SER A 78 9.47 14.14 -20.21
N ARG A 79 8.65 14.28 -19.13
CA ARG A 79 8.41 15.59 -18.50
C ARG A 79 9.59 15.99 -17.64
N ASP A 80 10.19 17.14 -17.93
CA ASP A 80 11.40 17.65 -17.28
C ASP A 80 11.26 17.86 -15.77
N VAL A 81 10.03 18.08 -15.29
CA VAL A 81 9.73 18.31 -13.86
C VAL A 81 9.58 17.01 -13.05
N VAL A 82 9.68 15.85 -13.71
CA VAL A 82 9.53 14.55 -13.04
C VAL A 82 10.89 13.95 -12.80
N ASP A 83 11.32 13.96 -11.53
CA ASP A 83 12.52 13.24 -11.13
C ASP A 83 12.22 11.75 -10.96
N GLY A 84 12.72 10.94 -11.86
CA GLY A 84 12.64 9.49 -11.86
C GLY A 84 13.94 8.80 -11.47
N SER A 85 14.86 9.49 -10.78
CA SER A 85 16.19 8.97 -10.43
C SER A 85 16.18 7.91 -9.33
N PHE A 86 15.10 7.82 -8.55
CA PHE A 86 14.95 6.85 -7.46
C PHE A 86 14.63 5.43 -7.97
N THR A 87 14.90 4.43 -7.15
CA THR A 87 14.55 3.02 -7.46
C THR A 87 13.14 2.68 -6.96
N TYR A 88 12.81 3.07 -5.73
CA TYR A 88 11.52 2.85 -5.10
C TYR A 88 11.04 4.09 -4.36
N SER A 89 9.72 4.27 -4.33
CA SER A 89 9.04 5.20 -3.43
C SER A 89 8.12 4.45 -2.47
N LEU A 90 7.99 4.97 -1.27
CA LEU A 90 7.03 4.54 -0.27
C LEU A 90 6.20 5.74 0.14
N ILE A 91 4.89 5.62 0.15
CA ILE A 91 3.98 6.61 0.73
C ILE A 91 3.15 5.92 1.79
N VAL A 92 3.27 6.41 3.01
CA VAL A 92 2.52 5.94 4.18
C VAL A 92 1.81 7.13 4.80
N SER A 93 0.60 6.93 5.29
CA SER A 93 -0.12 7.96 6.03
C SER A 93 -0.37 7.54 7.49
N PHE A 94 -0.55 8.55 8.34
CA PHE A 94 -0.78 8.39 9.77
C PHE A 94 -1.84 9.37 10.25
N ASP A 95 -2.49 9.05 11.37
CA ASP A 95 -3.47 9.94 12.01
C ASP A 95 -2.80 11.09 12.78
N SER A 96 -1.52 10.97 13.10
CA SER A 96 -0.77 12.02 13.83
C SER A 96 0.74 11.86 13.66
N ALA A 97 1.48 12.88 14.04
CA ALA A 97 2.94 12.85 14.14
C ALA A 97 3.42 11.86 15.22
N GLU A 98 2.66 11.68 16.28
CA GLU A 98 2.96 10.72 17.35
C GLU A 98 2.86 9.29 16.83
N SER A 99 1.85 8.98 16.01
CA SER A 99 1.73 7.68 15.36
C SER A 99 2.88 7.42 14.37
N GLN A 100 3.32 8.43 13.63
CA GLN A 100 4.50 8.35 12.77
C GLN A 100 5.77 8.09 13.59
N GLN A 101 5.94 8.73 14.75
CA GLN A 101 7.06 8.46 15.64
C GLN A 101 7.02 7.02 16.18
N ALA A 102 5.84 6.55 16.60
CA ALA A 102 5.67 5.17 17.05
C ALA A 102 6.00 4.14 15.96
N TYR A 103 5.65 4.43 14.71
CA TYR A 103 6.06 3.64 13.54
C TYR A 103 7.59 3.58 13.37
N GLN A 104 8.32 4.68 13.61
CA GLN A 104 9.78 4.67 13.57
C GLN A 104 10.39 3.77 14.66
N ASP A 105 9.74 3.69 15.82
CA ASP A 105 10.23 2.99 16.99
C ASP A 105 9.81 1.52 17.06
N GLU A 106 8.84 1.09 16.25
CA GLU A 106 8.32 -0.27 16.28
C GLU A 106 9.33 -1.32 15.78
N ALA A 107 9.21 -2.54 16.28
CA ALA A 107 10.12 -3.64 15.95
C ALA A 107 10.16 -3.98 14.44
N PRO A 108 9.02 -3.99 13.70
CA PRO A 108 9.03 -4.22 12.26
C PRO A 108 9.85 -3.19 11.47
N HIS A 109 9.83 -1.91 11.85
CA HIS A 109 10.65 -0.87 11.21
C HIS A 109 12.13 -1.09 11.44
N LYS A 110 12.53 -1.36 12.68
CA LYS A 110 13.93 -1.63 13.05
C LYS A 110 14.48 -2.84 12.29
N LEU A 111 13.68 -3.91 12.19
CA LEU A 111 14.05 -5.10 11.43
C LEU A 111 14.21 -4.79 9.93
N PHE A 112 13.32 -3.99 9.34
CA PHE A 112 13.46 -3.55 7.95
C PHE A 112 14.77 -2.80 7.71
N ILE A 113 15.15 -1.89 8.61
CA ILE A 113 16.44 -1.18 8.52
C ILE A 113 17.61 -2.17 8.62
N GLU A 114 17.57 -3.11 9.55
CA GLU A 114 18.60 -4.13 9.71
C GLU A 114 18.76 -5.01 8.45
N GLU A 115 17.64 -5.47 7.87
CA GLU A 115 17.65 -6.35 6.69
C GLU A 115 18.03 -5.62 5.39
N SER A 116 17.76 -4.31 5.28
CA SER A 116 17.75 -3.62 3.98
C SER A 116 18.71 -2.45 3.86
N SER A 117 19.27 -1.91 4.96
CA SER A 117 20.10 -0.69 4.91
C SER A 117 21.35 -0.83 4.02
N GLU A 118 21.87 -2.03 3.88
CA GLU A 118 23.01 -2.29 3.00
C GLU A 118 22.64 -2.36 1.51
N LEU A 119 21.35 -2.40 1.16
CA LEU A 119 20.89 -2.48 -0.22
C LEU A 119 20.79 -1.12 -0.90
N TRP A 120 20.75 0.00 -0.17
CA TRP A 120 20.64 1.35 -0.74
C TRP A 120 21.88 2.20 -0.51
N THR A 121 22.05 3.20 -1.39
CA THR A 121 23.09 4.22 -1.26
C THR A 121 22.55 5.53 -0.71
N LYS A 122 21.25 5.76 -0.86
CA LYS A 122 20.59 7.01 -0.50
C LYS A 122 19.13 6.76 -0.16
N VAL A 123 18.67 7.46 0.86
CA VAL A 123 17.25 7.58 1.24
C VAL A 123 16.93 9.04 1.44
N ILE A 124 15.79 9.48 0.92
CA ILE A 124 15.24 10.81 1.21
C ILE A 124 13.83 10.64 1.74
N VAL A 125 13.51 11.38 2.78
CA VAL A 125 12.20 11.41 3.43
C VAL A 125 11.60 12.80 3.31
N TYR A 126 10.32 12.85 2.96
CA TYR A 126 9.50 14.06 3.03
C TYR A 126 8.29 13.78 3.91
N ASP A 127 8.26 14.45 5.06
CA ASP A 127 7.13 14.42 5.98
C ASP A 127 6.29 15.68 5.80
N SER A 128 4.98 15.52 5.81
CA SER A 128 4.03 16.61 5.65
C SER A 128 2.85 16.44 6.59
N THR A 129 2.40 17.54 7.16
CA THR A 129 1.15 17.62 7.92
C THR A 129 0.11 18.39 7.11
N SER A 130 -1.17 18.10 7.34
CA SER A 130 -2.27 18.87 6.74
C SER A 130 -2.20 20.35 7.14
N ILE A 131 -2.67 21.23 6.26
CA ILE A 131 -2.81 22.66 6.46
C ILE A 131 -4.22 23.03 6.92
#